data_d86ac7dd700dc2a93d3f189e5c807367
#
_entry.id   d86ac7dd700dc2a93d3f189e5c807367
#
_cell.length_a   1.000
_cell.length_b   1.000
_cell.length_c   1.000
_cell.angle_alpha   90.00
_cell.angle_beta   90.00
_cell.angle_gamma   90.00
#
_symmetry.space_group_name_H-M   'P 1'
#
loop_
_entity.id
_entity.type
_entity.pdbx_description
1 polymer ?
#
loop_
_entity_poly.entity_id
_entity_poly.type
_entity_poly.pdbx_seq_one_letter_code
_entity_poly.pdbx_strand_id
1 'polypeptide(L)'
;MTTQTMQIGNRPCRIYGEANAEYLLLQMTGEHELQSMDYEVATIAQSSQNFLFAAIPVESWNDALSPWKAPAVWGKQGFSGKAGDTLRFLTEQVIPTLEQQFPLPENVKIILGGYSLAGLFALWASTQTDLFYGVAAASP
;
A
#
# COMPACT_ATOMS: atom_id res chain seq x y z
N MET A 1 8.89 18.11 0.52
CA MET A 1 8.78 16.70 0.06
C MET A 1 8.12 16.68 -1.30
N THR A 2 8.70 15.96 -2.24
CA THR A 2 8.18 15.85 -3.61
C THR A 2 6.95 14.95 -3.65
N THR A 3 5.93 15.34 -4.39
CA THR A 3 4.69 14.58 -4.54
C THR A 3 4.36 14.48 -6.02
N GLN A 4 3.99 13.28 -6.48
CA GLN A 4 3.59 13.07 -7.87
C GLN A 4 2.58 11.94 -7.98
N THR A 5 1.84 11.92 -9.08
CA THR A 5 0.95 10.81 -9.42
C THR A 5 1.60 10.00 -10.53
N MET A 6 1.64 8.68 -10.35
CA MET A 6 2.26 7.77 -11.28
C MET A 6 1.29 6.63 -11.61
N GLN A 7 1.10 6.37 -12.91
CA GLN A 7 0.30 5.23 -13.34
C GLN A 7 1.11 3.94 -13.18
N ILE A 8 0.60 3.01 -12.38
CA ILE A 8 1.19 1.67 -12.26
C ILE A 8 0.08 0.67 -12.59
N GLY A 9 0.26 -0.05 -13.66
CA GLY A 9 -0.86 -0.78 -14.26
C GLY A 9 -1.92 0.22 -14.68
N ASN A 10 -3.14 0.03 -14.24
CA ASN A 10 -4.26 0.94 -14.52
C ASN A 10 -4.59 1.84 -13.33
N ARG A 11 -3.68 1.97 -12.36
CA ARG A 11 -3.97 2.68 -11.10
C ARG A 11 -3.14 3.95 -10.98
N PRO A 12 -3.77 5.10 -10.67
CA PRO A 12 -3.06 6.35 -10.44
C PRO A 12 -2.53 6.39 -9.00
N CYS A 13 -1.33 5.87 -8.80
CA CYS A 13 -0.70 5.83 -7.48
C CYS A 13 -0.10 7.19 -7.14
N ARG A 14 -0.21 7.58 -5.88
CA ARG A 14 0.35 8.84 -5.39
C ARG A 14 1.63 8.58 -4.65
N ILE A 15 2.72 9.20 -5.10
CA ILE A 15 4.05 8.93 -4.59
C ILE A 15 4.58 10.17 -3.88
N TYR A 16 5.10 9.99 -2.67
CA TYR A 16 5.67 11.05 -1.85
C TYR A 16 7.10 10.72 -1.51
N GLY A 17 8.00 11.68 -1.70
CA GLY A 17 9.39 11.54 -1.33
C GLY A 17 10.30 11.39 -2.54
N GLU A 18 11.53 10.93 -2.29
CA GLU A 18 12.60 10.93 -3.28
C GLU A 18 13.39 9.63 -3.23
N ALA A 19 14.31 9.48 -4.18
CA ALA A 19 15.21 8.34 -4.28
C ALA A 19 16.12 8.21 -3.06
N ASN A 20 16.71 7.03 -2.91
CA ASN A 20 17.69 6.70 -1.86
C ASN A 20 17.13 6.64 -0.44
N ALA A 21 15.81 6.61 -0.29
CA ALA A 21 15.19 6.43 1.01
C ALA A 21 15.50 5.05 1.59
N GLU A 22 15.69 4.98 2.90
CA GLU A 22 15.92 3.72 3.60
C GLU A 22 14.66 2.88 3.71
N TYR A 23 13.49 3.53 3.73
CA TYR A 23 12.19 2.88 3.89
C TYR A 23 11.31 3.13 2.69
N LEU A 24 10.66 2.07 2.23
CA LEU A 24 9.58 2.16 1.23
C LEU A 24 8.28 1.81 1.93
N LEU A 25 7.39 2.80 2.05
CA LEU A 25 6.09 2.63 2.69
C LEU A 25 5.03 2.47 1.61
N LEU A 26 4.33 1.35 1.63
CA LEU A 26 3.23 1.05 0.71
C LEU A 26 1.93 1.03 1.50
N GLN A 27 0.89 1.65 0.96
CA GLN A 27 -0.41 1.64 1.60
C GLN A 27 -1.50 1.52 0.57
N MET A 28 -2.35 0.50 0.74
CA MET A 28 -3.56 0.36 -0.05
C MET A 28 -4.60 1.35 0.48
N THR A 29 -5.28 2.05 -0.42
CA THR A 29 -6.26 3.07 -0.06
C THR A 29 -7.46 2.99 -0.97
N GLY A 30 -8.62 3.51 -0.51
CA GLY A 30 -9.78 3.67 -1.37
C GLY A 30 -9.53 4.79 -2.38
N GLU A 31 -10.22 4.72 -3.52
CA GLU A 31 -10.03 5.72 -4.58
C GLU A 31 -10.32 7.13 -4.13
N HIS A 32 -11.30 7.29 -3.23
CA HIS A 32 -11.72 8.61 -2.75
C HIS A 32 -10.84 9.14 -1.62
N GLU A 33 -9.87 8.35 -1.17
CA GLU A 33 -9.03 8.70 -0.02
C GLU A 33 -7.63 9.17 -0.40
N LEU A 34 -7.30 9.19 -1.69
CA LEU A 34 -5.95 9.57 -2.14
C LEU A 34 -5.54 10.96 -1.65
N GLN A 35 -6.48 11.91 -1.64
CA GLN A 35 -6.17 13.27 -1.20
C GLN A 35 -5.89 13.36 0.30
N SER A 36 -6.54 12.52 1.10
CA SER A 36 -6.31 12.50 2.54
C SER A 36 -4.93 11.96 2.90
N MET A 37 -4.27 11.28 1.97
CA MET A 37 -2.91 10.80 2.17
C MET A 37 -1.91 11.93 2.35
N ASP A 38 -2.18 13.11 1.79
CA ASP A 38 -1.30 14.28 1.97
C ASP A 38 -1.12 14.60 3.45
N TYR A 39 -2.22 14.56 4.21
CA TYR A 39 -2.18 14.83 5.65
C TYR A 39 -1.44 13.72 6.41
N GLU A 40 -1.73 12.47 6.07
CA GLU A 40 -1.10 11.32 6.72
C GLU A 40 0.42 11.33 6.51
N VAL A 41 0.85 11.54 5.26
CA VAL A 41 2.27 11.59 4.93
C VAL A 41 2.95 12.77 5.61
N ALA A 42 2.31 13.93 5.65
CA ALA A 42 2.85 15.09 6.36
C ALA A 42 3.07 14.79 7.84
N THR A 43 2.16 14.04 8.45
CA THR A 43 2.28 13.63 9.85
C THR A 43 3.46 12.68 10.06
N ILE A 44 3.64 11.72 9.17
CA ILE A 44 4.79 10.80 9.23
C ILE A 44 6.09 11.59 9.06
N ALA A 45 6.11 12.55 8.14
CA ALA A 45 7.29 13.37 7.85
C ALA A 45 7.75 14.21 9.03
N GLN A 46 6.89 14.48 10.01
CA GLN A 46 7.28 15.15 11.24
C GLN A 46 8.25 14.31 12.08
N SER A 47 8.16 12.98 11.96
CA SER A 47 9.01 12.05 12.72
C SER A 47 10.22 11.58 11.93
N SER A 48 10.11 11.47 10.62
CA SER A 48 11.18 10.99 9.74
C SER A 48 10.90 11.43 8.31
N GLN A 49 11.98 11.73 7.56
CA GLN A 49 11.86 12.04 6.13
C GLN A 49 12.63 11.05 5.27
N ASN A 50 13.13 9.97 5.87
CA ASN A 50 13.92 8.97 5.16
C ASN A 50 13.03 7.85 4.60
N PHE A 51 12.00 8.23 3.86
CA PHE A 51 11.06 7.27 3.28
C PHE A 51 10.56 7.72 1.92
N LEU A 52 10.18 6.74 1.12
CA LEU A 52 9.37 6.91 -0.08
C LEU A 52 8.01 6.29 0.22
N PHE A 53 6.93 7.02 0.04
CA PHE A 53 5.58 6.56 0.36
C PHE A 53 4.78 6.42 -0.92
N ALA A 54 4.14 5.29 -1.11
CA ALA A 54 3.25 5.04 -2.25
C ALA A 54 1.85 4.69 -1.76
N ALA A 55 0.88 5.52 -2.10
CA ALA A 55 -0.53 5.25 -1.87
C ALA A 55 -1.11 4.61 -3.13
N ILE A 56 -1.65 3.40 -2.99
CA ILE A 56 -2.13 2.59 -4.11
C ILE A 56 -3.64 2.42 -3.99
N PRO A 57 -4.43 3.03 -4.90
CA PRO A 57 -5.88 2.94 -4.80
C PRO A 57 -6.41 1.58 -5.27
N VAL A 58 -7.49 1.12 -4.66
CA VAL A 58 -8.21 -0.07 -5.06
C VAL A 58 -9.65 0.31 -5.42
N GLU A 59 -10.19 -0.28 -6.49
CA GLU A 59 -11.55 0.00 -6.94
C GLU A 59 -12.58 -0.75 -6.11
N SER A 60 -12.34 -2.03 -5.86
CA SER A 60 -13.26 -2.92 -5.15
C SER A 60 -12.64 -3.27 -3.80
N TRP A 61 -12.83 -2.39 -2.84
CA TRP A 61 -12.22 -2.47 -1.51
C TRP A 61 -12.39 -3.85 -0.87
N ASN A 62 -13.63 -4.32 -0.75
CA ASN A 62 -13.89 -5.59 -0.09
C ASN A 62 -13.31 -6.79 -0.85
N ASP A 63 -13.37 -6.76 -2.17
CA ASP A 63 -12.87 -7.85 -2.99
C ASP A 63 -11.34 -7.89 -3.03
N ALA A 64 -10.73 -6.74 -3.30
CA ALA A 64 -9.30 -6.64 -3.54
C ALA A 64 -8.47 -6.90 -2.28
N LEU A 65 -9.02 -6.63 -1.10
CA LEU A 65 -8.27 -6.67 0.15
C LEU A 65 -8.65 -7.84 1.05
N SER A 66 -9.67 -8.64 0.69
CA SER A 66 -10.05 -9.79 1.52
C SER A 66 -9.22 -11.01 1.17
N PRO A 67 -8.58 -11.66 2.17
CA PRO A 67 -7.79 -12.87 1.93
C PRO A 67 -8.62 -14.09 1.55
N TRP A 68 -9.89 -14.11 1.93
CA TRP A 68 -10.81 -15.23 1.66
C TRP A 68 -12.21 -14.71 1.44
N LYS A 69 -13.08 -15.57 0.92
CA LYS A 69 -14.49 -15.25 0.73
C LYS A 69 -15.20 -15.17 2.08
N ALA A 70 -16.08 -14.18 2.23
CA ALA A 70 -16.90 -14.04 3.43
C ALA A 70 -18.19 -13.30 3.11
N PRO A 71 -19.28 -13.56 3.86
CA PRO A 71 -20.53 -12.82 3.68
C PRO A 71 -20.39 -11.38 4.16
N ALA A 72 -21.35 -10.54 3.75
CA ALA A 72 -21.35 -9.14 4.16
C ALA A 72 -21.51 -9.03 5.69
N VAL A 73 -20.68 -8.19 6.30
CA VAL A 73 -20.78 -7.84 7.72
C VAL A 73 -21.67 -6.61 7.86
N TRP A 74 -21.51 -5.66 6.95
CA TRP A 74 -22.29 -4.42 6.89
C TRP A 74 -22.89 -4.28 5.50
N GLY A 75 -24.17 -3.93 5.44
CA GLY A 75 -24.83 -3.74 4.17
C GLY A 75 -24.97 -5.03 3.37
N LYS A 76 -24.87 -4.92 2.05
CA LYS A 76 -25.12 -6.03 1.11
C LYS A 76 -23.89 -6.59 0.44
N GLN A 77 -22.76 -5.88 0.54
CA GLN A 77 -21.54 -6.28 -0.14
C GLN A 77 -20.71 -7.23 0.72
N GLY A 78 -20.46 -8.43 0.21
CA GLY A 78 -19.57 -9.39 0.84
C GLY A 78 -18.13 -9.21 0.41
N PHE A 79 -17.34 -10.25 0.58
CA PHE A 79 -15.91 -10.28 0.31
C PHE A 79 -15.62 -11.45 -0.62
N SER A 80 -14.96 -11.20 -1.75
CA SER A 80 -14.69 -12.25 -2.74
C SER A 80 -13.32 -12.92 -2.58
N GLY A 81 -12.45 -12.40 -1.73
CA GLY A 81 -11.18 -13.06 -1.42
C GLY A 81 -10.12 -12.93 -2.50
N LYS A 82 -9.95 -11.73 -3.09
CA LYS A 82 -8.98 -11.49 -4.16
C LYS A 82 -7.68 -10.85 -3.68
N ALA A 83 -7.37 -10.93 -2.39
CA ALA A 83 -6.14 -10.35 -1.86
C ALA A 83 -4.88 -10.95 -2.49
N GLY A 84 -4.92 -12.22 -2.93
CA GLY A 84 -3.79 -12.82 -3.63
C GLY A 84 -3.44 -12.10 -4.93
N ASP A 85 -4.44 -11.68 -5.69
CA ASP A 85 -4.23 -10.89 -6.90
C ASP A 85 -3.65 -9.52 -6.58
N THR A 86 -4.14 -8.88 -5.52
CA THR A 86 -3.62 -7.59 -5.05
C THR A 86 -2.17 -7.71 -4.59
N LEU A 87 -1.84 -8.76 -3.87
CA LEU A 87 -0.45 -9.00 -3.44
C LEU A 87 0.47 -9.20 -4.65
N ARG A 88 0.03 -9.96 -5.64
CA ARG A 88 0.81 -10.12 -6.88
C ARG A 88 1.02 -8.80 -7.61
N PHE A 89 0.00 -7.95 -7.64
CA PHE A 89 0.14 -6.62 -8.23
C PHE A 89 1.22 -5.81 -7.50
N LEU A 90 1.25 -5.85 -6.16
CA LEU A 90 2.28 -5.17 -5.38
C LEU A 90 3.68 -5.72 -5.69
N THR A 91 3.85 -7.04 -5.65
CA THR A 91 5.17 -7.65 -5.78
C THR A 91 5.68 -7.70 -7.20
N GLU A 92 4.80 -7.80 -8.20
CA GLU A 92 5.19 -7.94 -9.60
C GLU A 92 5.17 -6.63 -10.38
N GLN A 93 4.39 -5.64 -9.96
CA GLN A 93 4.26 -4.38 -10.69
C GLN A 93 4.65 -3.16 -9.85
N VAL A 94 4.10 -2.99 -8.66
CA VAL A 94 4.30 -1.77 -7.87
C VAL A 94 5.76 -1.64 -7.41
N ILE A 95 6.24 -2.64 -6.69
CA ILE A 95 7.61 -2.59 -6.14
C ILE A 95 8.65 -2.50 -7.25
N PRO A 96 8.61 -3.33 -8.31
CA PRO A 96 9.57 -3.19 -9.40
C PRO A 96 9.53 -1.83 -10.09
N THR A 97 8.34 -1.27 -10.29
CA THR A 97 8.19 0.05 -10.91
C THR A 97 8.81 1.14 -10.04
N LEU A 98 8.56 1.10 -8.74
CA LEU A 98 9.12 2.09 -7.82
C LEU A 98 10.65 1.97 -7.72
N GLU A 99 11.18 0.76 -7.70
CA GLU A 99 12.62 0.53 -7.69
C GLU A 99 13.29 1.05 -8.96
N GLN A 100 12.60 0.94 -10.09
CA GLN A 100 13.12 1.43 -11.37
C GLN A 100 13.06 2.95 -11.48
N GLN A 101 11.97 3.56 -11.01
CA GLN A 101 11.74 5.01 -11.11
C GLN A 101 12.48 5.80 -10.03
N PHE A 102 12.67 5.20 -8.87
CA PHE A 102 13.32 5.81 -7.72
C PHE A 102 14.42 4.88 -7.26
N PRO A 103 15.68 5.12 -7.67
CA PRO A 103 16.77 4.26 -7.20
C PRO A 103 16.77 4.16 -5.69
N LEU A 104 16.57 2.94 -5.17
CA LEU A 104 16.52 2.65 -3.76
C LEU A 104 17.69 1.75 -3.38
N PRO A 105 18.17 1.80 -2.13
CA PRO A 105 19.24 0.89 -1.71
C PRO A 105 18.78 -0.57 -1.79
N GLU A 106 19.71 -1.49 -2.02
CA GLU A 106 19.39 -2.92 -2.10
C GLU A 106 18.73 -3.45 -0.83
N ASN A 107 19.08 -2.87 0.30
CA ASN A 107 18.54 -3.26 1.60
C ASN A 107 17.39 -2.36 2.05
N VAL A 108 16.69 -1.71 1.12
CA VAL A 108 15.53 -0.88 1.46
C VAL A 108 14.52 -1.71 2.26
N LYS A 109 14.00 -1.11 3.32
CA LYS A 109 13.03 -1.77 4.19
C LYS A 109 11.63 -1.43 3.72
N ILE A 110 10.90 -2.45 3.27
CA ILE A 110 9.55 -2.28 2.73
C ILE A 110 8.54 -2.53 3.83
N ILE A 111 7.71 -1.52 4.10
CA ILE A 111 6.67 -1.57 5.12
C ILE A 111 5.32 -1.44 4.43
N LEU A 112 4.43 -2.38 4.70
CA LEU A 112 3.07 -2.36 4.18
C LEU A 112 2.14 -1.87 5.27
N GLY A 113 1.46 -0.76 5.00
CA GLY A 113 0.52 -0.16 5.93
C GLY A 113 -0.91 -0.27 5.43
N GLY A 114 -1.85 -0.01 6.31
CA GLY A 114 -3.25 0.03 5.95
C GLY A 114 -4.16 0.21 7.13
N TYR A 115 -5.34 0.73 6.85
CA TYR A 115 -6.39 0.98 7.82
C TYR A 115 -7.58 0.07 7.52
N SER A 116 -8.24 -0.44 8.56
CA SER A 116 -9.41 -1.30 8.44
C SER A 116 -9.07 -2.57 7.64
N LEU A 117 -9.80 -2.88 6.57
CA LEU A 117 -9.54 -4.07 5.76
C LEU A 117 -8.14 -4.04 5.13
N ALA A 118 -7.62 -2.87 4.78
CA ALA A 118 -6.24 -2.75 4.29
C ALA A 118 -5.23 -3.11 5.38
N GLY A 119 -5.56 -2.89 6.65
CA GLY A 119 -4.75 -3.36 7.78
C GLY A 119 -4.74 -4.89 7.87
N LEU A 120 -5.90 -5.51 7.71
CA LEU A 120 -5.99 -6.98 7.67
C LEU A 120 -5.21 -7.54 6.47
N PHE A 121 -5.34 -6.91 5.31
CA PHE A 121 -4.59 -7.29 4.12
C PHE A 121 -3.09 -7.25 4.40
N ALA A 122 -2.60 -6.19 5.06
CA ALA A 122 -1.17 -6.05 5.36
C ALA A 122 -0.68 -7.18 6.26
N LEU A 123 -1.44 -7.51 7.30
CA LEU A 123 -1.10 -8.61 8.21
C LEU A 123 -1.07 -9.95 7.46
N TRP A 124 -2.09 -10.22 6.65
CA TRP A 124 -2.15 -11.43 5.86
C TRP A 124 -0.99 -11.51 4.86
N ALA A 125 -0.70 -10.41 4.15
CA ALA A 125 0.38 -10.38 3.17
C ALA A 125 1.73 -10.71 3.81
N SER A 126 1.97 -10.28 5.04
CA SER A 126 3.21 -10.56 5.74
C SER A 126 3.40 -12.04 6.02
N THR A 127 2.32 -12.83 6.02
CA THR A 127 2.41 -14.29 6.17
C THR A 127 2.65 -15.01 4.85
N GLN A 128 2.50 -14.32 3.72
CA GLN A 128 2.59 -14.92 2.39
C GLN A 128 3.95 -14.72 1.74
N THR A 129 4.74 -13.78 2.21
CA THR A 129 6.05 -13.46 1.63
C THR A 129 6.95 -12.83 2.68
N ASP A 130 8.26 -13.02 2.53
CA ASP A 130 9.28 -12.40 3.39
C ASP A 130 9.69 -11.01 2.92
N LEU A 131 9.03 -10.48 1.89
CA LEU A 131 9.42 -9.23 1.26
C LEU A 131 9.25 -8.01 2.18
N PHE A 132 8.27 -8.05 3.08
CA PHE A 132 7.96 -6.93 3.94
C PHE A 132 8.77 -6.96 5.23
N TYR A 133 9.51 -5.89 5.48
CA TYR A 133 10.26 -5.70 6.70
C TYR A 133 9.32 -5.59 7.91
N GLY A 134 8.16 -4.96 7.72
CA GLY A 134 7.17 -4.82 8.76
C GLY A 134 5.81 -4.41 8.20
N VAL A 135 4.82 -4.37 9.06
CA VAL A 135 3.48 -3.90 8.71
C VAL A 135 3.02 -2.86 9.71
N ALA A 136 2.25 -1.90 9.22
CA ALA A 136 1.63 -0.86 10.04
C ALA A 136 0.11 -0.97 9.87
N ALA A 137 -0.49 -1.89 10.63
CA ALA A 137 -1.91 -2.20 10.53
C ALA A 137 -2.70 -1.42 11.57
N ALA A 138 -3.65 -0.60 11.11
CA ALA A 138 -4.53 0.18 11.97
C ALA A 138 -5.95 -0.34 11.86
N SER A 139 -6.58 -0.65 12.99
CA SER A 139 -7.96 -1.15 13.08
C SER A 139 -8.23 -2.28 12.06
N PRO A 140 -7.39 -3.31 12.05
CA PRO A 140 -7.50 -4.38 11.07
C PRO A 140 -8.74 -5.26 11.27
#